data_f74b2ccb83d9dbf5ca27c6f0a2e874f7
#
_entry.id   f74b2ccb83d9dbf5ca27c6f0a2e874f7
#
_cell.length_a   1.000
_cell.length_b   1.000
_cell.length_c   1.000
_cell.angle_alpha   90.00
_cell.angle_beta   90.00
_cell.angle_gamma   90.00
#
_symmetry.space_group_name_H-M   'P 1'
#
loop_
_entity.id
_entity.type
_entity.pdbx_description
1 polymer ?
#
loop_
_entity_poly.entity_id
_entity_poly.type
_entity_poly.pdbx_seq_one_letter_code
_entity_poly.pdbx_strand_id
1 'polypeptide(L)'
;MVKEIYGTKVGMTQIFDEKGVAIPVTAIEVKPLTVVAKKTADKDGYNAIVVSFGEIKEKNANKPHKGIFAKAGVDVQKYLREIKVENVDEYEIGSKITVDTFTTEDSVDVQGTSKGKGFQGVIKRHGQHRGPMGHGSMYHRRPGSMGSKTSTILNLNVVKVDADKNVILVKGSIPGAKKSIVRVRKSVK
;
A
#
# COMPACT_ATOMS: atom_id res chain seq x y z
N MET A 1 -7.92 12.14 11.20
CA MET A 1 -6.73 11.29 11.47
C MET A 1 -6.40 10.45 10.25
N VAL A 2 -5.12 10.33 9.85
CA VAL A 2 -4.70 9.49 8.71
C VAL A 2 -5.00 8.03 9.00
N LYS A 3 -5.75 7.37 8.09
CA LYS A 3 -6.12 5.95 8.21
C LYS A 3 -5.29 5.05 7.30
N GLU A 4 -4.33 5.62 6.53
CA GLU A 4 -3.52 4.87 5.59
C GLU A 4 -2.10 5.42 5.46
N ILE A 5 -1.16 4.53 5.14
CA ILE A 5 0.26 4.85 4.99
C ILE A 5 0.87 4.03 3.85
N TYR A 6 1.96 4.54 3.27
CA TYR A 6 2.70 3.84 2.23
C TYR A 6 4.05 3.37 2.77
N GLY A 7 4.38 2.12 2.47
CA GLY A 7 5.65 1.54 2.87
C GLY A 7 6.24 0.64 1.79
N THR A 8 7.40 0.11 2.08
CA THR A 8 8.15 -0.80 1.22
C THR A 8 8.22 -2.18 1.87
N LYS A 9 7.80 -3.22 1.14
CA LYS A 9 7.92 -4.60 1.60
C LYS A 9 9.38 -5.01 1.72
N VAL A 10 9.85 -5.25 2.92
CA VAL A 10 11.24 -5.74 3.17
C VAL A 10 11.33 -7.24 2.91
N GLY A 11 10.47 -8.01 3.56
CA GLY A 11 10.47 -9.46 3.45
C GLY A 11 9.56 -10.11 4.46
N MET A 12 9.67 -11.44 4.57
CA MET A 12 8.97 -12.20 5.59
C MET A 12 9.97 -12.81 6.57
N THR A 13 9.56 -12.88 7.83
CA THR A 13 10.26 -13.53 8.92
C THR A 13 9.24 -14.18 9.85
N GLN A 14 9.69 -14.70 10.96
CA GLN A 14 8.82 -15.19 12.03
C GLN A 14 9.26 -14.57 13.35
N ILE A 15 8.30 -14.40 14.22
CA ILE A 15 8.50 -14.03 15.62
C ILE A 15 7.83 -15.08 16.49
N PHE A 16 8.23 -15.16 17.74
CA PHE A 16 7.65 -16.09 18.69
C PHE A 16 6.84 -15.30 19.71
N ASP A 17 5.69 -15.82 20.08
CA ASP A 17 4.92 -15.28 21.17
C ASP A 17 5.48 -15.77 22.54
N GLU A 18 4.89 -15.33 23.64
CA GLU A 18 5.29 -15.72 24.99
C GLU A 18 5.15 -17.24 25.23
N LYS A 19 4.31 -17.90 24.45
CA LYS A 19 4.09 -19.36 24.53
C LYS A 19 5.01 -20.16 23.61
N GLY A 20 5.93 -19.49 22.90
CA GLY A 20 6.85 -20.11 21.94
C GLY A 20 6.21 -20.47 20.60
N VAL A 21 4.98 -20.02 20.32
CA VAL A 21 4.32 -20.26 19.03
C VAL A 21 4.88 -19.34 17.96
N ALA A 22 5.32 -19.91 16.83
CA ALA A 22 5.86 -19.14 15.72
C ALA A 22 4.75 -18.39 14.97
N ILE A 23 4.85 -17.07 14.90
CA ILE A 23 3.94 -16.21 14.14
C ILE A 23 4.67 -15.74 12.88
N PRO A 24 4.20 -16.13 11.67
CA PRO A 24 4.79 -15.64 10.44
C PRO A 24 4.40 -14.18 10.24
N VAL A 25 5.38 -13.32 9.96
CA VAL A 25 5.16 -11.88 9.77
C VAL A 25 5.84 -11.36 8.52
N THR A 26 5.25 -10.33 7.93
CA THR A 26 5.88 -9.54 6.88
C THR A 26 6.31 -8.20 7.45
N ALA A 27 7.58 -7.85 7.23
CA ALA A 27 8.11 -6.54 7.60
C ALA A 27 7.88 -5.54 6.47
N ILE A 28 7.29 -4.39 6.84
CA ILE A 28 7.03 -3.25 5.97
C ILE A 28 7.80 -2.07 6.54
N GLU A 29 8.77 -1.56 5.80
CA GLU A 29 9.48 -0.33 6.12
C GLU A 29 8.62 0.86 5.70
N VAL A 30 8.31 1.74 6.63
CA VAL A 30 7.48 2.92 6.42
C VAL A 30 8.31 4.15 6.72
N LYS A 31 9.08 4.61 5.74
CA LYS A 31 9.79 5.89 5.88
C LYS A 31 8.77 7.01 6.09
N PRO A 32 9.11 8.05 6.90
CA PRO A 32 8.21 9.18 7.12
C PRO A 32 7.69 9.75 5.81
N LEU A 33 6.37 9.92 5.72
CA LEU A 33 5.72 10.53 4.55
C LEU A 33 5.70 12.04 4.74
N THR A 34 6.14 12.80 3.77
CA THR A 34 6.11 14.26 3.82
C THR A 34 4.89 14.79 3.08
N VAL A 35 4.11 15.67 3.70
CA VAL A 35 2.96 16.33 3.07
C VAL A 35 3.46 17.40 2.11
N VAL A 36 3.08 17.30 0.84
CA VAL A 36 3.50 18.22 -0.24
C VAL A 36 2.41 19.20 -0.65
N ALA A 37 1.16 18.72 -0.66
CA ALA A 37 0.03 19.57 -1.03
C ALA A 37 -1.25 19.11 -0.32
N LYS A 38 -2.21 20.03 -0.25
CA LYS A 38 -3.55 19.79 0.27
C LYS A 38 -4.56 19.91 -0.87
N LYS A 39 -5.57 19.04 -0.88
CA LYS A 39 -6.73 19.12 -1.76
C LYS A 39 -7.97 19.35 -0.93
N THR A 40 -8.76 20.35 -1.29
CA THR A 40 -9.96 20.74 -0.58
C THR A 40 -11.19 20.51 -1.44
N ALA A 41 -12.33 20.26 -0.81
CA ALA A 41 -13.59 20.05 -1.50
C ALA A 41 -13.97 21.23 -2.43
N ASP A 42 -13.65 22.46 -2.03
CA ASP A 42 -13.99 23.67 -2.79
C ASP A 42 -13.23 23.78 -4.12
N LYS A 43 -11.96 23.34 -4.16
CA LYS A 43 -11.09 23.46 -5.34
C LYS A 43 -11.02 22.18 -6.16
N ASP A 44 -10.95 21.03 -5.49
CA ASP A 44 -10.64 19.73 -6.10
C ASP A 44 -11.87 18.80 -6.07
N GLY A 45 -12.96 19.16 -5.36
CA GLY A 45 -14.17 18.36 -5.22
C GLY A 45 -14.10 17.27 -4.14
N TYR A 46 -12.97 17.11 -3.45
CA TYR A 46 -12.77 16.15 -2.36
C TYR A 46 -11.62 16.55 -1.44
N ASN A 47 -11.63 16.04 -0.22
CA ASN A 47 -10.59 16.29 0.77
C ASN A 47 -9.52 15.22 0.73
N ALA A 48 -8.27 15.63 0.50
CA ALA A 48 -7.10 14.75 0.50
C ALA A 48 -5.80 15.51 0.79
N ILE A 49 -4.80 14.80 1.25
CA ILE A 49 -3.42 15.28 1.33
C ILE A 49 -2.57 14.53 0.31
N VAL A 50 -1.66 15.25 -0.33
CA VAL A 50 -0.67 14.67 -1.23
C VAL A 50 0.59 14.43 -0.42
N VAL A 51 0.98 13.19 -0.27
CA VAL A 51 2.18 12.78 0.45
C VAL A 51 3.26 12.29 -0.49
N SER A 52 4.49 12.50 -0.11
CA SER A 52 5.66 12.04 -0.84
C SER A 52 6.52 11.13 0.02
N PHE A 53 7.24 10.21 -0.63
CA PHE A 53 8.19 9.30 0.00
C PHE A 53 9.19 8.73 -1.01
N GLY A 54 10.24 8.11 -0.47
CA GLY A 54 11.28 7.45 -1.26
C GLY A 54 12.32 8.44 -1.81
N GLU A 55 13.57 8.09 -1.68
CA GLU A 55 14.69 8.89 -2.14
C GLU A 55 14.87 8.81 -3.65
N ILE A 56 15.22 9.92 -4.26
CA ILE A 56 15.57 10.03 -5.68
C ILE A 56 16.81 10.93 -5.83
N LYS A 57 17.70 10.53 -6.71
CA LYS A 57 18.81 11.40 -7.09
C LYS A 57 18.26 12.57 -7.92
N GLU A 58 18.67 13.76 -7.64
CA GLU A 58 18.14 15.00 -8.27
C GLU A 58 18.21 14.98 -9.80
N LYS A 59 19.27 14.38 -10.38
CA LYS A 59 19.44 14.21 -11.83
C LYS A 59 18.35 13.35 -12.48
N ASN A 60 17.67 12.48 -11.71
CA ASN A 60 16.62 11.58 -12.19
C ASN A 60 15.21 12.16 -12.04
N ALA A 61 15.09 13.34 -11.45
CA ALA A 61 13.80 14.02 -11.30
C ALA A 61 13.52 14.94 -12.48
N ASN A 62 12.38 14.78 -13.13
CA ASN A 62 11.92 15.61 -14.23
C ASN A 62 11.55 17.02 -13.75
N LYS A 63 11.64 18.03 -14.64
CA LYS A 63 11.32 19.44 -14.33
C LYS A 63 9.94 19.63 -13.70
N PRO A 64 8.83 19.05 -14.22
CA PRO A 64 7.51 19.17 -13.57
C PRO A 64 7.49 18.60 -12.16
N HIS A 65 8.15 17.46 -11.96
CA HIS A 65 8.23 16.81 -10.64
C HIS A 65 8.98 17.72 -9.64
N LYS A 66 10.14 18.27 -10.04
CA LYS A 66 10.87 19.25 -9.21
C LYS A 66 10.03 20.48 -8.89
N GLY A 67 9.24 20.99 -9.85
CA GLY A 67 8.38 22.16 -9.66
C GLY A 67 7.32 21.97 -8.57
N ILE A 68 6.76 20.76 -8.43
CA ILE A 68 5.80 20.47 -7.36
C ILE A 68 6.45 20.59 -5.98
N PHE A 69 7.65 20.03 -5.82
CA PHE A 69 8.39 20.07 -4.55
C PHE A 69 8.94 21.47 -4.24
N ALA A 70 9.42 22.17 -5.25
CA ALA A 70 9.87 23.57 -5.09
C ALA A 70 8.74 24.47 -4.61
N LYS A 71 7.51 24.29 -5.14
CA LYS A 71 6.32 25.03 -4.68
C LYS A 71 5.96 24.73 -3.22
N ALA A 72 6.22 23.52 -2.78
CA ALA A 72 5.95 23.08 -1.40
C ALA A 72 7.12 23.40 -0.44
N GLY A 73 8.30 23.79 -0.93
CA GLY A 73 9.47 24.05 -0.11
C GLY A 73 10.07 22.79 0.55
N VAL A 74 9.90 21.62 -0.06
CA VAL A 74 10.38 20.34 0.47
C VAL A 74 11.31 19.62 -0.50
N ASP A 75 12.14 18.74 0.01
CA ASP A 75 13.08 17.95 -0.80
C ASP A 75 12.37 17.04 -1.79
N VAL A 76 12.96 16.87 -2.97
CA VAL A 76 12.40 16.04 -4.04
C VAL A 76 12.43 14.57 -3.65
N GLN A 77 11.26 13.94 -3.65
CA GLN A 77 11.08 12.52 -3.35
C GLN A 77 10.52 11.77 -4.56
N LYS A 78 10.71 10.45 -4.60
CA LYS A 78 10.42 9.63 -5.77
C LYS A 78 8.93 9.46 -6.07
N TYR A 79 8.13 9.28 -5.04
CA TYR A 79 6.73 8.91 -5.18
C TYR A 79 5.83 9.97 -4.58
N LEU A 80 4.76 10.27 -5.30
CA LEU A 80 3.65 11.10 -4.84
C LEU A 80 2.40 10.24 -4.79
N ARG A 81 1.65 10.31 -3.68
CA ARG A 81 0.39 9.59 -3.49
C ARG A 81 -0.60 10.47 -2.74
N GLU A 82 -1.87 10.26 -3.02
CA GLU A 82 -2.96 10.93 -2.33
C GLU A 82 -3.51 10.04 -1.23
N ILE A 83 -3.76 10.64 -0.08
CA ILE A 83 -4.41 10.02 1.06
C ILE A 83 -5.68 10.83 1.35
N LYS A 84 -6.83 10.18 1.28
CA LYS A 84 -8.10 10.80 1.65
C LYS A 84 -8.16 11.01 3.16
N VAL A 85 -8.51 12.21 3.57
CA VAL A 85 -8.66 12.61 4.97
C VAL A 85 -9.98 13.32 5.18
N GLU A 86 -10.51 13.26 6.38
CA GLU A 86 -11.76 13.96 6.74
C GLU A 86 -11.47 15.47 6.87
N ASN A 87 -10.45 15.83 7.65
CA ASN A 87 -10.03 17.21 7.87
C ASN A 87 -8.65 17.45 7.27
N VAL A 88 -8.55 18.35 6.32
CA VAL A 88 -7.30 18.70 5.65
C VAL A 88 -6.48 19.71 6.48
N ASP A 89 -7.13 20.50 7.32
CA ASP A 89 -6.50 21.60 8.07
C ASP A 89 -5.58 21.10 9.20
N GLU A 90 -5.80 19.85 9.65
CA GLU A 90 -4.94 19.18 10.64
C GLU A 90 -3.50 18.94 10.15
N TYR A 91 -3.26 19.03 8.83
CA TYR A 91 -1.98 18.72 8.23
C TYR A 91 -1.36 19.95 7.60
N GLU A 92 -0.15 20.30 7.95
CA GLU A 92 0.62 21.37 7.33
C GLU A 92 1.50 20.84 6.20
N ILE A 93 1.77 21.71 5.19
CA ILE A 93 2.72 21.38 4.12
C ILE A 93 4.10 21.28 4.76
N GLY A 94 4.84 20.21 4.44
CA GLY A 94 6.14 19.90 5.05
C GLY A 94 6.04 19.01 6.31
N SER A 95 4.87 18.83 6.93
CA SER A 95 4.71 17.94 8.07
C SER A 95 5.00 16.48 7.68
N LYS A 96 5.49 15.70 8.66
CA LYS A 96 5.85 14.29 8.48
C LYS A 96 4.82 13.40 9.15
N ILE A 97 4.34 12.41 8.43
CA ILE A 97 3.46 11.36 8.94
C ILE A 97 4.32 10.12 9.19
N THR A 98 4.34 9.64 10.42
CA THR A 98 5.16 8.52 10.88
C THR A 98 4.33 7.26 11.08
N VAL A 99 4.98 6.17 11.41
CA VAL A 99 4.40 4.86 11.67
C VAL A 99 3.51 4.83 12.92
N ASP A 100 3.65 5.80 13.83
CA ASP A 100 2.94 5.88 15.11
C ASP A 100 1.40 5.99 14.99
N THR A 101 0.93 6.23 13.75
CA THR A 101 -0.50 6.22 13.41
C THR A 101 -1.14 4.84 13.61
N PHE A 102 -0.34 3.77 13.65
CA PHE A 102 -0.80 2.40 13.81
C PHE A 102 -0.37 1.82 15.16
N THR A 103 -1.24 0.99 15.74
CA THR A 103 -1.02 0.29 17.00
C THR A 103 -1.04 -1.23 16.78
N THR A 104 -0.60 -1.98 17.79
CA THR A 104 -0.61 -3.46 17.74
C THR A 104 -2.01 -4.07 17.78
N GLU A 105 -3.02 -3.30 18.14
CA GLU A 105 -4.43 -3.74 18.17
C GLU A 105 -5.13 -3.52 16.82
N ASP A 106 -4.49 -2.77 15.92
CA ASP A 106 -5.10 -2.44 14.64
C ASP A 106 -5.14 -3.66 13.70
N SER A 107 -6.29 -3.84 13.05
CA SER A 107 -6.41 -4.66 11.84
C SER A 107 -6.20 -3.78 10.62
N VAL A 108 -5.41 -4.27 9.67
CA VAL A 108 -5.03 -3.50 8.48
C VAL A 108 -5.32 -4.26 7.18
N ASP A 109 -5.68 -3.49 6.17
CA ASP A 109 -5.79 -3.94 4.78
C ASP A 109 -4.50 -3.55 4.05
N VAL A 110 -3.85 -4.52 3.41
CA VAL A 110 -2.62 -4.27 2.67
C VAL A 110 -2.83 -4.47 1.18
N GLN A 111 -2.64 -3.39 0.43
CA GLN A 111 -2.77 -3.36 -1.02
C GLN A 111 -1.38 -3.27 -1.67
N GLY A 112 -1.15 -4.09 -2.70
CA GLY A 112 0.09 -4.04 -3.46
C GLY A 112 -0.07 -4.60 -4.86
N THR A 113 0.96 -4.41 -5.70
CA THR A 113 1.01 -5.01 -7.03
C THR A 113 1.55 -6.43 -6.92
N SER A 114 0.77 -7.41 -7.32
CA SER A 114 1.17 -8.82 -7.27
C SER A 114 2.38 -9.11 -8.16
N LYS A 115 3.16 -10.15 -7.81
CA LYS A 115 4.26 -10.61 -8.67
C LYS A 115 3.72 -11.02 -10.04
N GLY A 116 4.41 -10.63 -11.10
CA GLY A 116 4.09 -11.06 -12.46
C GLY A 116 4.22 -12.58 -12.63
N LYS A 117 3.27 -13.19 -13.32
CA LYS A 117 3.24 -14.63 -13.66
C LYS A 117 3.11 -14.87 -15.17
N GLY A 118 3.38 -13.85 -15.97
CA GLY A 118 3.12 -13.86 -17.40
C GLY A 118 1.61 -13.82 -17.71
N PHE A 119 1.28 -14.18 -18.92
CA PHE A 119 -0.12 -14.29 -19.38
C PHE A 119 -0.70 -15.61 -18.87
N GLN A 120 -1.59 -15.56 -17.88
CA GLN A 120 -2.23 -16.74 -17.30
C GLN A 120 -3.71 -16.76 -17.63
N GLY A 121 -4.21 -17.97 -17.95
CA GLY A 121 -5.65 -18.22 -18.12
C GLY A 121 -6.42 -17.92 -16.81
N VAL A 122 -7.66 -17.50 -16.96
CA VAL A 122 -8.52 -17.05 -15.86
C VAL A 122 -8.75 -18.09 -14.76
N ILE A 123 -8.78 -19.37 -15.12
CA ILE A 123 -8.92 -20.48 -14.18
C ILE A 123 -7.74 -20.49 -13.18
N LYS A 124 -6.50 -20.36 -13.70
CA LYS A 124 -5.30 -20.33 -12.85
C LYS A 124 -5.14 -19.00 -12.12
N ARG A 125 -5.44 -17.89 -12.81
CA ARG A 125 -5.21 -16.53 -12.28
C ARG A 125 -6.21 -16.14 -11.20
N HIS A 126 -7.49 -16.52 -11.37
CA HIS A 126 -8.59 -16.06 -10.52
C HIS A 126 -9.37 -17.20 -9.85
N GLY A 127 -8.96 -18.45 -10.07
CA GLY A 127 -9.68 -19.63 -9.55
C GLY A 127 -11.09 -19.83 -10.14
N GLN A 128 -11.34 -19.30 -11.34
CA GLN A 128 -12.64 -19.43 -11.99
C GLN A 128 -12.92 -20.89 -12.37
N HIS A 129 -14.19 -21.28 -12.34
CA HIS A 129 -14.62 -22.59 -12.82
C HIS A 129 -14.64 -22.63 -14.35
N ARG A 130 -14.34 -23.81 -14.91
CA ARG A 130 -14.55 -24.05 -16.35
C ARG A 130 -16.04 -24.13 -16.69
N GLY A 131 -16.38 -23.83 -17.91
CA GLY A 131 -17.74 -24.06 -18.43
C GLY A 131 -18.08 -25.54 -18.55
N PRO A 132 -19.36 -25.89 -18.76
CA PRO A 132 -19.80 -27.27 -19.02
C PRO A 132 -19.02 -27.90 -20.16
N MET A 133 -18.69 -29.19 -20.04
CA MET A 133 -17.96 -29.95 -21.06
C MET A 133 -18.88 -30.78 -21.97
N GLY A 134 -20.16 -30.86 -21.63
CA GLY A 134 -21.20 -31.55 -22.37
C GLY A 134 -22.40 -30.63 -22.67
N HIS A 135 -23.52 -31.23 -23.10
CA HIS A 135 -24.78 -30.55 -23.42
C HIS A 135 -24.65 -29.45 -24.47
N GLY A 136 -23.74 -29.61 -25.46
CA GLY A 136 -23.53 -28.65 -26.55
C GLY A 136 -22.83 -27.36 -26.16
N SER A 137 -22.31 -27.25 -24.94
CA SER A 137 -21.57 -26.06 -24.49
C SER A 137 -20.25 -25.93 -25.26
N MET A 138 -19.99 -24.73 -25.80
CA MET A 138 -18.72 -24.39 -26.43
C MET A 138 -17.85 -23.49 -25.53
N TYR A 139 -18.27 -23.26 -24.28
CA TYR A 139 -17.58 -22.34 -23.41
C TYR A 139 -16.26 -22.90 -22.86
N HIS A 140 -16.26 -24.16 -22.42
CA HIS A 140 -15.12 -24.93 -21.89
C HIS A 140 -14.18 -24.10 -20.99
N ARG A 141 -13.09 -23.57 -21.55
CA ARG A 141 -12.06 -22.80 -20.84
C ARG A 141 -11.93 -21.35 -21.35
N ARG A 142 -12.98 -20.80 -21.95
CA ARG A 142 -12.95 -19.41 -22.44
C ARG A 142 -12.71 -18.42 -21.31
N PRO A 143 -11.92 -17.35 -21.55
CA PRO A 143 -11.72 -16.31 -20.57
C PRO A 143 -12.99 -15.50 -20.36
N GLY A 144 -13.33 -15.23 -19.09
CA GLY A 144 -14.29 -14.21 -18.71
C GLY A 144 -13.57 -12.89 -18.40
N SER A 145 -13.95 -12.21 -17.31
CA SER A 145 -13.25 -11.01 -16.85
C SER A 145 -11.79 -11.32 -16.50
N MET A 146 -10.87 -10.50 -17.00
CA MET A 146 -9.43 -10.66 -16.77
C MET A 146 -8.96 -10.05 -15.44
N GLY A 147 -9.78 -9.28 -14.76
CA GLY A 147 -9.50 -8.67 -13.46
C GLY A 147 -8.39 -7.62 -13.45
N SER A 148 -8.04 -7.11 -12.27
CA SER A 148 -7.00 -6.10 -12.04
C SER A 148 -5.65 -6.72 -11.66
N LYS A 149 -4.56 -5.95 -11.83
CA LYS A 149 -3.20 -6.32 -11.38
C LYS A 149 -2.97 -6.02 -9.90
N THR A 150 -3.73 -5.12 -9.31
CA THR A 150 -3.65 -4.76 -7.90
C THR A 150 -4.35 -5.81 -7.06
N SER A 151 -3.70 -6.23 -5.97
CA SER A 151 -4.26 -7.21 -5.02
C SER A 151 -4.28 -6.59 -3.63
N THR A 152 -5.37 -6.82 -2.90
CA THR A 152 -5.53 -6.39 -1.51
C THR A 152 -5.80 -7.61 -0.64
N ILE A 153 -5.10 -7.70 0.49
CA ILE A 153 -5.39 -8.67 1.55
C ILE A 153 -5.99 -7.88 2.70
N LEU A 154 -7.13 -8.34 3.18
CA LEU A 154 -7.94 -7.67 4.18
C LEU A 154 -7.70 -8.26 5.57
N ASN A 155 -7.97 -7.47 6.61
CA ASN A 155 -7.99 -7.88 8.02
C ASN A 155 -6.72 -8.59 8.50
N LEU A 156 -5.56 -8.02 8.21
CA LEU A 156 -4.29 -8.51 8.75
C LEU A 156 -4.00 -7.82 10.08
N ASN A 157 -3.64 -8.59 11.11
CA ASN A 157 -3.30 -8.04 12.41
C ASN A 157 -1.90 -7.44 12.39
N VAL A 158 -1.75 -6.26 12.97
CA VAL A 158 -0.46 -5.65 13.26
C VAL A 158 0.10 -6.34 14.52
N VAL A 159 1.25 -6.97 14.38
CA VAL A 159 1.88 -7.72 15.49
C VAL A 159 2.82 -6.83 16.29
N LYS A 160 3.55 -5.96 15.62
CA LYS A 160 4.49 -5.02 16.26
C LYS A 160 4.67 -3.78 15.38
N VAL A 161 4.75 -2.64 16.01
CA VAL A 161 5.16 -1.36 15.43
C VAL A 161 6.48 -0.95 16.09
N ASP A 162 7.48 -0.67 15.29
CA ASP A 162 8.81 -0.21 15.74
C ASP A 162 9.01 1.20 15.15
N ALA A 163 8.81 2.21 15.99
CA ALA A 163 8.92 3.62 15.58
C ALA A 163 10.38 4.01 15.30
N ASP A 164 11.35 3.47 16.05
CA ASP A 164 12.76 3.78 15.89
C ASP A 164 13.29 3.33 14.53
N LYS A 165 12.84 2.16 14.09
CA LYS A 165 13.22 1.57 12.80
C LYS A 165 12.25 1.89 11.67
N ASN A 166 11.15 2.57 11.97
CA ASN A 166 10.07 2.85 11.00
C ASN A 166 9.54 1.58 10.34
N VAL A 167 9.26 0.53 11.11
CA VAL A 167 8.82 -0.78 10.61
C VAL A 167 7.51 -1.20 11.24
N ILE A 168 6.62 -1.71 10.41
CA ILE A 168 5.39 -2.41 10.83
C ILE A 168 5.56 -3.89 10.52
N LEU A 169 5.31 -4.75 11.52
CA LEU A 169 5.21 -6.20 11.35
C LEU A 169 3.73 -6.60 11.27
N VAL A 170 3.34 -7.12 10.12
CA VAL A 170 1.97 -7.56 9.85
C VAL A 170 1.94 -9.09 9.78
N LYS A 171 0.97 -9.72 10.45
CA LYS A 171 0.80 -11.18 10.47
C LYS A 171 0.48 -11.70 9.07
N GLY A 172 1.25 -12.68 8.61
CA GLY A 172 1.00 -13.37 7.34
C GLY A 172 1.71 -12.76 6.14
N SER A 173 1.28 -13.14 4.94
CA SER A 173 1.85 -12.70 3.67
C SER A 173 1.12 -11.48 3.11
N ILE A 174 1.84 -10.63 2.40
CA ILE A 174 1.28 -9.48 1.68
C ILE A 174 1.63 -9.54 0.20
N PRO A 175 0.83 -8.91 -0.68
CA PRO A 175 1.09 -8.93 -2.13
C PRO A 175 2.39 -8.21 -2.50
N GLY A 176 2.97 -8.62 -3.60
CA GLY A 176 4.13 -7.97 -4.20
C GLY A 176 5.48 -8.64 -3.94
N ALA A 177 6.48 -8.17 -4.66
CA ALA A 177 7.88 -8.58 -4.52
C ALA A 177 8.53 -7.86 -3.33
N LYS A 178 9.72 -8.32 -2.90
CA LYS A 178 10.58 -7.53 -2.00
C LYS A 178 10.90 -6.19 -2.65
N LYS A 179 10.98 -5.14 -1.86
CA LYS A 179 11.19 -3.74 -2.29
C LYS A 179 10.02 -3.13 -3.09
N SER A 180 8.87 -3.81 -3.22
CA SER A 180 7.68 -3.20 -3.81
C SER A 180 6.96 -2.29 -2.81
N ILE A 181 6.32 -1.26 -3.35
CA ILE A 181 5.49 -0.35 -2.56
C ILE A 181 4.19 -1.07 -2.21
N VAL A 182 3.77 -0.91 -0.98
CA VAL A 182 2.48 -1.34 -0.45
C VAL A 182 1.78 -0.18 0.24
N ARG A 183 0.47 -0.17 0.15
CA ARG A 183 -0.43 0.72 0.87
C ARG A 183 -1.01 -0.06 2.03
N VAL A 184 -0.83 0.44 3.23
CA VAL A 184 -1.38 -0.11 4.45
C VAL A 184 -2.49 0.81 4.90
N ARG A 185 -3.68 0.30 5.13
CA ARG A 185 -4.86 1.05 5.55
C ARG A 185 -5.49 0.38 6.75
N LYS A 186 -5.98 1.14 7.74
CA LYS A 186 -6.80 0.57 8.81
C LYS A 186 -8.02 -0.10 8.19
N SER A 187 -8.32 -1.31 8.65
CA SER A 187 -9.49 -2.05 8.18
C SER A 187 -10.78 -1.33 8.59
N VAL A 188 -11.80 -1.46 7.75
CA VAL A 188 -13.12 -0.87 7.99
C VAL A 188 -14.03 -1.83 8.76
N LYS A 189 -13.61 -3.10 8.92
CA LYS A 189 -14.38 -4.15 9.62
C LYS A 189 -13.75 -4.48 10.94
#